data_c0c90d55e499366b73c564dcde375116
#
_entry.id   c0c90d55e499366b73c564dcde375116
#
_cell.length_a   1.000
_cell.length_b   1.000
_cell.length_c   1.000
_cell.angle_alpha   90.00
_cell.angle_beta   90.00
_cell.angle_gamma   90.00
#
_symmetry.space_group_name_H-M   'P 1'
#
loop_
_entity.id
_entity.type
_entity.pdbx_description
1 polymer ?
#
loop_
_entity_poly.entity_id
_entity_poly.type
_entity_poly.pdbx_seq_one_letter_code
_entity_poly.pdbx_strand_id
1 'polypeptide(L)'
;MSVTISAASADDAEHILKLQYLCYQSEAELYGDYSIEPLTQSLDDLKAEIARGHALVARLGDEVVASVRGEVDETGTARIGKLIVHPRLQGHGLGGRLLDAIEQHFARDTGPAAKRFRLFTGHRSDGNLRLYRRKGYETVGTERINPRLTVVTLEKAA
;
A
#
# COMPACT_ATOMS: atom_id res chain seq x y z
N MET A 1 21.24 -3.42 5.66
CA MET A 1 20.59 -2.25 5.03
C MET A 1 19.86 -1.46 6.11
N SER A 2 20.22 -0.19 6.24
CA SER A 2 19.67 0.66 7.30
C SER A 2 18.50 1.49 6.73
N VAL A 3 17.29 1.04 6.99
CA VAL A 3 16.06 1.68 6.51
C VAL A 3 15.25 2.19 7.69
N THR A 4 14.80 3.43 7.64
CA THR A 4 13.92 4.02 8.65
C THR A 4 12.51 4.18 8.09
N ILE A 5 11.51 3.90 8.93
CA ILE A 5 10.09 4.06 8.58
C ILE A 5 9.52 5.18 9.43
N SER A 6 8.85 6.14 8.79
CA SER A 6 8.27 7.30 9.47
C SER A 6 7.04 7.82 8.72
N ALA A 7 6.29 8.71 9.36
CA ALA A 7 5.16 9.36 8.71
C ALA A 7 5.63 10.18 7.50
N ALA A 8 4.87 10.11 6.41
CA ALA A 8 5.13 10.93 5.23
C ALA A 8 4.70 12.37 5.49
N SER A 9 5.44 13.31 4.91
CA SER A 9 5.07 14.73 4.91
C SER A 9 4.76 15.20 3.49
N ALA A 10 4.23 16.41 3.36
CA ALA A 10 3.96 17.00 2.05
C ALA A 10 5.22 17.09 1.18
N ASP A 11 6.39 17.26 1.79
CA ASP A 11 7.66 17.32 1.08
C ASP A 11 8.05 15.97 0.44
N ASP A 12 7.46 14.88 0.88
CA ASP A 12 7.71 13.54 0.35
C ASP A 12 6.87 13.23 -0.89
N ALA A 13 5.82 14.02 -1.16
CA ALA A 13 4.81 13.69 -2.16
C ALA A 13 5.38 13.45 -3.56
N GLU A 14 6.29 14.30 -4.03
CA GLU A 14 6.90 14.13 -5.35
C GLU A 14 7.68 12.83 -5.45
N HIS A 15 8.46 12.51 -4.43
CA HIS A 15 9.26 11.28 -4.40
C HIS A 15 8.38 10.04 -4.33
N ILE A 16 7.31 10.10 -3.52
CA ILE A 16 6.33 9.00 -3.44
C ILE A 16 5.65 8.80 -4.79
N LEU A 17 5.25 9.89 -5.45
CA LEU A 17 4.55 9.79 -6.74
C LEU A 17 5.44 9.17 -7.82
N LYS A 18 6.70 9.58 -7.89
CA LYS A 18 7.68 8.99 -8.83
C LYS A 18 7.87 7.49 -8.55
N LEU A 19 8.00 7.13 -7.29
CA LEU A 19 8.13 5.73 -6.88
C LEU A 19 6.87 4.94 -7.25
N GLN A 20 5.70 5.52 -7.04
CA GLN A 20 4.41 4.92 -7.39
C GLN A 20 4.31 4.65 -8.89
N TYR A 21 4.66 5.60 -9.73
CA TYR A 21 4.65 5.42 -11.18
C TYR A 21 5.61 4.31 -11.60
N LEU A 22 6.78 4.26 -10.99
CA LEU A 22 7.76 3.20 -11.27
C LEU A 22 7.23 1.82 -10.87
N CYS A 23 6.71 1.70 -9.66
CA CYS A 23 6.30 0.41 -9.10
C CYS A 23 5.06 -0.18 -9.77
N TYR A 24 4.12 0.66 -10.21
CA TYR A 24 2.88 0.17 -10.82
C TYR A 24 2.98 -0.13 -12.32
N GLN A 25 4.15 0.07 -12.93
CA GLN A 25 4.35 -0.33 -14.33
C GLN A 25 4.17 -1.84 -14.51
N SER A 26 4.70 -2.64 -13.59
CA SER A 26 4.57 -4.10 -13.66
C SER A 26 3.12 -4.56 -13.49
N GLU A 27 2.35 -3.91 -12.63
CA GLU A 27 0.92 -4.18 -12.47
C GLU A 27 0.16 -3.85 -13.77
N ALA A 28 0.44 -2.68 -14.34
CA ALA A 28 -0.19 -2.26 -15.60
C ALA A 28 0.10 -3.25 -16.72
N GLU A 29 1.33 -3.72 -16.84
CA GLU A 29 1.72 -4.71 -17.83
C GLU A 29 1.01 -6.05 -17.58
N LEU A 30 0.97 -6.50 -16.33
CA LEU A 30 0.38 -7.77 -15.94
C LEU A 30 -1.11 -7.85 -16.31
N TYR A 31 -1.85 -6.77 -16.11
CA TYR A 31 -3.29 -6.71 -16.37
C TYR A 31 -3.65 -6.00 -17.67
N GLY A 32 -2.67 -5.53 -18.42
CA GLY A 32 -2.87 -4.90 -19.72
C GLY A 32 -3.61 -3.56 -19.64
N ASP A 33 -3.40 -2.78 -18.57
CA ASP A 33 -4.11 -1.51 -18.38
C ASP A 33 -3.17 -0.47 -17.75
N TYR A 34 -2.78 0.55 -18.52
CA TYR A 34 -1.93 1.64 -18.06
C TYR A 34 -2.72 2.85 -17.58
N SER A 35 -4.05 2.76 -17.54
CA SER A 35 -4.93 3.82 -17.01
C SER A 35 -5.36 3.57 -15.56
N ILE A 36 -4.74 2.62 -14.88
CA ILE A 36 -5.04 2.32 -13.48
C ILE A 36 -4.77 3.56 -12.61
N GLU A 37 -5.55 3.72 -11.55
CA GLU A 37 -5.51 4.92 -10.70
C GLU A 37 -4.10 5.26 -10.20
N PRO A 38 -3.26 4.30 -9.75
CA PRO A 38 -1.91 4.65 -9.30
C PRO A 38 -1.02 5.30 -10.36
N LEU A 39 -1.29 5.06 -11.64
CA LEU A 39 -0.53 5.66 -12.74
C LEU A 39 -1.11 6.99 -13.23
N THR A 40 -2.31 7.35 -12.79
CA THR A 40 -2.99 8.59 -13.21
C THR A 40 -3.21 9.58 -12.07
N GLN A 41 -2.87 9.20 -10.84
CA GLN A 41 -3.02 10.08 -9.69
C GLN A 41 -2.16 11.33 -9.84
N SER A 42 -2.75 12.50 -9.56
CA SER A 42 -2.04 13.78 -9.59
C SER A 42 -1.24 14.00 -8.30
N LEU A 43 -0.25 14.91 -8.39
CA LEU A 43 0.53 15.30 -7.22
C LEU A 43 -0.36 15.97 -6.16
N ASP A 44 -1.30 16.82 -6.57
CA ASP A 44 -2.22 17.48 -5.63
C ASP A 44 -3.10 16.49 -4.90
N ASP A 45 -3.59 15.47 -5.61
CA ASP A 45 -4.40 14.41 -5.03
C ASP A 45 -3.59 13.60 -3.99
N LEU A 46 -2.35 13.26 -4.31
CA LEU A 46 -1.46 12.57 -3.39
C LEU A 46 -1.15 13.43 -2.16
N LYS A 47 -0.91 14.72 -2.35
CA LYS A 47 -0.69 15.64 -1.21
C LYS A 47 -1.90 15.66 -0.28
N ALA A 48 -3.11 15.65 -0.83
CA ALA A 48 -4.34 15.60 -0.05
C ALA A 48 -4.43 14.31 0.78
N GLU A 49 -4.06 13.16 0.21
CA GLU A 49 -4.01 11.90 0.95
C GLU A 49 -3.00 11.95 2.10
N ILE A 50 -1.81 12.47 1.84
CA ILE A 50 -0.76 12.59 2.86
C ILE A 50 -1.21 13.51 4.00
N ALA A 51 -1.92 14.59 3.66
CA ALA A 51 -2.42 15.55 4.66
C ALA A 51 -3.41 14.92 5.64
N ARG A 52 -4.06 13.81 5.28
CA ARG A 52 -4.94 13.06 6.19
C ARG A 52 -4.16 12.32 7.29
N GLY A 53 -2.82 12.23 7.17
CA GLY A 53 -1.96 11.70 8.23
C GLY A 53 -1.80 10.18 8.28
N HIS A 54 -2.21 9.46 7.23
CA HIS A 54 -2.19 8.00 7.21
C HIS A 54 -1.31 7.44 6.08
N ALA A 55 -0.14 8.05 5.89
CA ALA A 55 0.86 7.58 4.94
C ALA A 55 2.21 7.42 5.64
N LEU A 56 2.88 6.31 5.37
CA LEU A 56 4.22 6.03 5.89
C LEU A 56 5.21 5.90 4.74
N VAL A 57 6.44 6.29 4.98
CA VAL A 57 7.55 6.12 4.04
C VAL A 57 8.68 5.36 4.69
N ALA A 58 9.41 4.61 3.88
CA ALA A 58 10.69 4.04 4.24
C ALA A 58 11.80 4.78 3.50
N ARG A 59 12.86 5.14 4.22
CA ARG A 59 14.00 5.88 3.66
C ARG A 59 15.27 5.07 3.83
N LEU A 60 16.08 5.07 2.78
CA LEU A 60 17.45 4.60 2.83
C LEU A 60 18.33 5.83 2.65
N GLY A 61 18.94 6.32 3.74
CA GLY A 61 19.52 7.66 3.75
C GLY A 61 18.42 8.70 3.54
N ASP A 62 18.55 9.54 2.52
CA ASP A 62 17.56 10.56 2.18
C ASP A 62 16.57 10.10 1.09
N GLU A 63 16.78 8.90 0.54
CA GLU A 63 15.96 8.41 -0.57
C GLU A 63 14.72 7.70 -0.04
N VAL A 64 13.53 8.08 -0.55
CA VAL A 64 12.28 7.36 -0.31
C VAL A 64 12.29 6.11 -1.17
N VAL A 65 12.29 4.94 -0.54
CA VAL A 65 12.43 3.65 -1.23
C VAL A 65 11.19 2.77 -1.12
N ALA A 66 10.25 3.14 -0.27
CA ALA A 66 8.99 2.41 -0.13
C ALA A 66 7.95 3.30 0.54
N SER A 67 6.67 2.96 0.37
CA SER A 67 5.57 3.72 0.95
C SER A 67 4.34 2.84 1.10
N VAL A 68 3.44 3.23 2.00
CA VAL A 68 2.15 2.59 2.20
C VAL A 68 1.16 3.64 2.72
N ARG A 69 -0.12 3.50 2.36
CA ARG A 69 -1.18 4.41 2.80
C ARG A 69 -2.40 3.63 3.26
N GLY A 70 -3.29 4.34 3.95
CA GLY A 70 -4.57 3.74 4.33
C GLY A 70 -5.55 4.76 4.89
N GLU A 71 -6.76 4.31 5.14
CA GLU A 71 -7.84 5.08 5.78
C GLU A 71 -8.71 4.14 6.60
N VAL A 72 -9.28 4.66 7.69
CA VAL A 72 -10.25 3.92 8.50
C VAL A 72 -11.65 4.43 8.15
N ASP A 73 -12.56 3.52 7.81
CA ASP A 73 -13.96 3.87 7.54
C ASP A 73 -14.80 3.84 8.83
N GLU A 74 -16.08 4.18 8.69
CA GLU A 74 -17.01 4.25 9.82
C GLU A 74 -17.28 2.88 10.47
N THR A 75 -16.96 1.78 9.80
CA THR A 75 -17.14 0.43 10.36
C THR A 75 -15.95 -0.01 11.21
N GLY A 76 -14.90 0.79 11.28
CA GLY A 76 -13.65 0.42 11.95
C GLY A 76 -12.72 -0.43 11.11
N THR A 77 -12.93 -0.45 9.79
CA THR A 77 -12.04 -1.15 8.86
C THR A 77 -10.97 -0.19 8.36
N ALA A 78 -9.70 -0.52 8.62
CA ALA A 78 -8.57 0.19 8.05
C ALA A 78 -8.29 -0.42 6.67
N ARG A 79 -8.54 0.37 5.62
CA ARG A 79 -8.24 -0.01 4.25
C ARG A 79 -6.83 0.43 3.94
N ILE A 80 -5.94 -0.54 3.77
CA ILE A 80 -4.52 -0.32 3.51
C ILE A 80 -4.29 -0.49 2.01
N GLY A 81 -3.52 0.38 1.41
CA GLY A 81 -3.27 0.32 -0.02
C GLY A 81 -1.95 0.96 -0.42
N LYS A 82 -1.66 0.82 -1.70
CA LYS A 82 -0.46 1.40 -2.33
C LYS A 82 0.82 1.08 -1.55
N LEU A 83 0.93 -0.19 -1.13
CA LEU A 83 2.17 -0.72 -0.57
C LEU A 83 3.14 -0.96 -1.72
N ILE A 84 4.16 -0.13 -1.80
CA ILE A 84 5.13 -0.15 -2.88
C ILE A 84 6.55 -0.17 -2.33
N VAL A 85 7.42 -0.94 -2.99
CA VAL A 85 8.85 -1.03 -2.66
C VAL A 85 9.64 -0.87 -3.95
N HIS A 86 10.66 -0.01 -3.92
CA HIS A 86 11.51 0.21 -5.09
C HIS A 86 12.02 -1.14 -5.62
N PRO A 87 11.97 -1.38 -6.95
CA PRO A 87 12.31 -2.69 -7.52
C PRO A 87 13.68 -3.25 -7.08
N ARG A 88 14.69 -2.39 -6.93
CA ARG A 88 16.02 -2.84 -6.52
C ARG A 88 16.08 -3.29 -5.05
N LEU A 89 15.07 -2.98 -4.23
CA LEU A 89 15.03 -3.33 -2.81
C LEU A 89 13.97 -4.39 -2.49
N GLN A 90 13.29 -4.93 -3.48
CA GLN A 90 12.36 -6.03 -3.29
C GLN A 90 13.13 -7.28 -2.88
N GLY A 91 12.46 -8.17 -2.14
CA GLY A 91 13.07 -9.40 -1.65
C GLY A 91 13.86 -9.25 -0.35
N HIS A 92 13.83 -8.08 0.30
CA HIS A 92 14.53 -7.82 1.56
C HIS A 92 13.59 -7.67 2.77
N GLY A 93 12.32 -8.03 2.63
CA GLY A 93 11.34 -7.97 3.72
C GLY A 93 10.79 -6.58 4.02
N LEU A 94 11.11 -5.57 3.20
CA LEU A 94 10.71 -4.19 3.45
C LEU A 94 9.19 -4.00 3.36
N GLY A 95 8.54 -4.66 2.40
CA GLY A 95 7.08 -4.63 2.27
C GLY A 95 6.38 -5.13 3.53
N GLY A 96 6.87 -6.23 4.12
CA GLY A 96 6.34 -6.76 5.37
C GLY A 96 6.54 -5.83 6.54
N ARG A 97 7.70 -5.16 6.62
CA ARG A 97 7.97 -4.16 7.68
C ARG A 97 7.03 -2.97 7.58
N LEU A 98 6.77 -2.47 6.36
CA LEU A 98 5.83 -1.37 6.15
C LEU A 98 4.41 -1.78 6.51
N LEU A 99 4.01 -2.97 6.12
CA LEU A 99 2.67 -3.48 6.45
C LEU A 99 2.50 -3.58 7.97
N ASP A 100 3.47 -4.12 8.67
CA ASP A 100 3.44 -4.16 10.14
C ASP A 100 3.33 -2.76 10.74
N ALA A 101 4.09 -1.81 10.21
CA ALA A 101 4.10 -0.44 10.71
C ALA A 101 2.75 0.28 10.52
N ILE A 102 2.11 0.12 9.35
CA ILE A 102 0.81 0.76 9.11
C ILE A 102 -0.29 0.09 9.92
N GLU A 103 -0.20 -1.22 10.14
CA GLU A 103 -1.14 -1.91 11.03
C GLU A 103 -1.04 -1.36 12.46
N GLN A 104 0.16 -1.17 12.98
CA GLN A 104 0.36 -0.59 14.31
C GLN A 104 -0.15 0.85 14.37
N HIS A 105 0.06 1.61 13.31
CA HIS A 105 -0.45 2.98 13.21
C HIS A 105 -1.97 3.02 13.40
N PHE A 106 -2.72 2.17 12.71
CA PHE A 106 -4.17 2.13 12.81
C PHE A 106 -4.67 1.46 14.09
N ALA A 107 -3.89 0.61 14.72
CA ALA A 107 -4.26 -0.04 15.96
C ALA A 107 -4.02 0.84 17.19
N ARG A 108 -3.05 1.78 17.15
CA ARG A 108 -2.58 2.49 18.34
C ARG A 108 -2.55 4.00 18.21
N ASP A 109 -2.24 4.53 17.01
CA ASP A 109 -1.88 5.93 16.82
C ASP A 109 -3.00 6.77 16.22
N THR A 110 -4.10 6.16 15.82
CA THR A 110 -5.31 6.86 15.35
C THR A 110 -6.34 6.91 16.48
N GLY A 111 -7.37 7.76 16.37
CA GLY A 111 -8.41 7.93 17.36
C GLY A 111 -8.99 6.58 17.83
N PRO A 112 -10.19 6.15 17.38
CA PRO A 112 -10.64 4.80 17.68
C PRO A 112 -9.76 3.78 16.97
N ALA A 113 -9.29 2.76 17.72
CA ALA A 113 -8.48 1.69 17.14
C ALA A 113 -9.25 0.96 16.03
N ALA A 114 -8.58 0.63 14.96
CA ALA A 114 -9.18 -0.16 13.89
C ALA A 114 -9.58 -1.55 14.42
N LYS A 115 -10.70 -2.06 13.95
CA LYS A 115 -11.21 -3.39 14.32
C LYS A 115 -10.68 -4.48 13.38
N ARG A 116 -10.39 -4.10 12.14
CA ARG A 116 -9.86 -5.00 11.12
C ARG A 116 -9.07 -4.23 10.09
N PHE A 117 -8.24 -4.98 9.39
CA PHE A 117 -7.46 -4.47 8.25
C PHE A 117 -7.96 -5.11 6.96
N ARG A 118 -8.03 -4.34 5.89
CA ARG A 118 -8.47 -4.84 4.57
C ARG A 118 -7.48 -4.39 3.51
N LEU A 119 -7.17 -5.33 2.61
CA LEU A 119 -6.31 -5.11 1.46
C LEU A 119 -7.00 -5.59 0.18
N PHE A 120 -6.65 -4.98 -0.93
CA PHE A 120 -7.09 -5.40 -2.25
C PHE A 120 -5.86 -5.67 -3.12
N THR A 121 -5.91 -6.69 -3.93
CA THR A 121 -4.87 -6.95 -4.93
C THR A 121 -5.46 -7.72 -6.12
N GLY A 122 -4.74 -7.72 -7.24
CA GLY A 122 -5.16 -8.51 -8.39
C GLY A 122 -4.88 -10.01 -8.20
N HIS A 123 -5.69 -10.83 -8.82
CA HIS A 123 -5.62 -12.29 -8.68
C HIS A 123 -4.32 -12.90 -9.22
N ARG A 124 -3.57 -12.17 -10.04
CA ARG A 124 -2.28 -12.62 -10.59
C ARG A 124 -1.08 -11.94 -9.91
N SER A 125 -1.31 -11.14 -8.92
CA SER A 125 -0.25 -10.45 -8.15
C SER A 125 0.27 -11.39 -7.06
N ASP A 126 0.98 -12.45 -7.48
CA ASP A 126 1.37 -13.56 -6.61
C ASP A 126 2.23 -13.14 -5.43
N GLY A 127 3.16 -12.21 -5.64
CA GLY A 127 4.02 -11.70 -4.57
C GLY A 127 3.23 -11.02 -3.47
N ASN A 128 2.25 -10.21 -3.83
CA ASN A 128 1.36 -9.55 -2.88
C ASN A 128 0.52 -10.56 -2.12
N LEU A 129 -0.08 -11.52 -2.83
CA LEU A 129 -0.91 -12.55 -2.21
C LEU A 129 -0.11 -13.37 -1.19
N ARG A 130 1.13 -13.75 -1.53
CA ARG A 130 2.00 -14.49 -0.61
C ARG A 130 2.33 -13.65 0.62
N LEU A 131 2.69 -12.38 0.44
CA LEU A 131 3.01 -11.49 1.54
C LEU A 131 1.82 -11.34 2.50
N TYR A 132 0.64 -11.04 1.96
CA TYR A 132 -0.54 -10.80 2.79
C TYR A 132 -0.95 -12.04 3.55
N ARG A 133 -0.92 -13.21 2.91
CA ARG A 133 -1.23 -14.48 3.59
C ARG A 133 -0.25 -14.81 4.71
N ARG A 134 1.05 -14.55 4.49
CA ARG A 134 2.06 -14.72 5.54
C ARG A 134 1.81 -13.79 6.73
N LYS A 135 1.23 -12.62 6.49
CA LYS A 135 0.90 -11.66 7.55
C LYS A 135 -0.45 -11.93 8.21
N GLY A 136 -1.10 -13.03 7.87
CA GLY A 136 -2.33 -13.47 8.52
C GLY A 136 -3.61 -13.01 7.83
N TYR A 137 -3.54 -12.44 6.64
CA TYR A 137 -4.73 -12.05 5.89
C TYR A 137 -5.36 -13.25 5.21
N GLU A 138 -6.68 -13.25 5.18
CA GLU A 138 -7.50 -14.28 4.51
C GLU A 138 -8.34 -13.66 3.42
N THR A 139 -8.53 -14.39 2.32
CA THR A 139 -9.41 -13.96 1.25
C THR A 139 -10.86 -13.97 1.73
N VAL A 140 -11.54 -12.83 1.62
CA VAL A 140 -12.95 -12.71 2.01
C VAL A 140 -13.87 -12.47 0.82
N GLY A 141 -13.33 -12.17 -0.35
CA GLY A 141 -14.12 -11.98 -1.55
C GLY A 141 -13.27 -11.82 -2.79
N THR A 142 -13.91 -11.95 -3.93
CA THR A 142 -13.32 -11.69 -5.24
C THR A 142 -14.35 -11.00 -6.10
N GLU A 143 -13.89 -10.12 -7.01
CA GLU A 143 -14.74 -9.42 -7.95
C GLU A 143 -14.07 -9.36 -9.31
N ARG A 144 -14.72 -9.87 -10.33
CA ARG A 144 -14.21 -9.78 -11.69
C ARG A 144 -14.51 -8.41 -12.26
N ILE A 145 -13.46 -7.64 -12.55
CA ILE A 145 -13.57 -6.28 -13.10
C ILE A 145 -13.65 -6.32 -14.63
N ASN A 146 -12.83 -7.16 -15.26
CA ASN A 146 -12.78 -7.34 -16.71
C ASN A 146 -12.15 -8.70 -17.02
N PRO A 147 -12.03 -9.12 -18.30
CA PRO A 147 -11.48 -10.45 -18.63
C PRO A 147 -10.07 -10.73 -18.12
N ARG A 148 -9.30 -9.68 -17.78
CA ARG A 148 -7.90 -9.81 -17.34
C ARG A 148 -7.71 -9.63 -15.85
N LEU A 149 -8.65 -9.01 -15.15
CA LEU A 149 -8.49 -8.63 -13.75
C LEU A 149 -9.66 -9.12 -12.91
N THR A 150 -9.34 -9.94 -11.90
CA THR A 150 -10.21 -10.20 -10.76
C THR A 150 -9.53 -9.61 -9.54
N VAL A 151 -10.25 -8.76 -8.81
CA VAL A 151 -9.75 -8.18 -7.57
C VAL A 151 -10.04 -9.12 -6.42
N VAL A 152 -9.02 -9.38 -5.62
CA VAL A 152 -9.10 -10.22 -4.41
C VAL A 152 -9.11 -9.29 -3.20
N THR A 153 -10.10 -9.45 -2.34
CA THR A 153 -10.19 -8.72 -1.07
C THR A 153 -9.72 -9.64 0.06
N LEU A 154 -8.79 -9.15 0.86
CA LEU A 154 -8.25 -9.89 1.99
C LEU A 154 -8.45 -9.08 3.28
N GLU A 155 -8.72 -9.79 4.38
CA GLU A 155 -8.93 -9.16 5.69
C GLU A 155 -8.21 -9.91 6.79
N LYS A 156 -7.95 -9.15 7.86
CA LYS A 156 -7.34 -9.65 9.09
C LYS A 156 -7.93 -8.87 10.26
N ALA A 157 -8.25 -9.55 11.35
CA ALA A 157 -8.66 -8.89 12.59
C ALA A 157 -7.49 -8.10 13.17
N ALA A 158 -7.80 -6.92 13.67
CA ALA A 158 -6.79 -6.06 14.29
C ALA A 158 -6.43 -6.55 15.70
#